data_0bf933baac1f1ae086d4271dc1a80201
#
_entry.id   0bf933baac1f1ae086d4271dc1a80201
#
_cell.length_a   1.000
_cell.length_b   1.000
_cell.length_c   1.000
_cell.angle_alpha   90.00
_cell.angle_beta   90.00
_cell.angle_gamma   90.00
#
_symmetry.space_group_name_H-M   'P 1'
#
loop_
_entity.id
_entity.type
_entity.pdbx_description
1 polymer ?
#
loop_
_entity_poly.entity_id
_entity_poly.type
_entity_poly.pdbx_seq_one_letter_code
_entity_poly.pdbx_strand_id
1 'polypeptide(L)'
;MRMTRHKKQILELYKPEYRDWVRVEAGDLPFDVRGVTVLLYGSEYRRYHIEATRRTLNAMVRDKLLERVKVREPRFDVRFDVRIGGDGAHCTVIRYGLVR
;
A
#
# COMPACT_ATOMS: atom_id res chain seq x y z
N MET A 1 -21.21 7.39 4.39
CA MET A 1 -20.01 6.51 4.26
C MET A 1 -20.29 5.16 4.90
N ARG A 2 -19.99 4.09 4.17
CA ARG A 2 -20.16 2.74 4.70
C ARG A 2 -18.80 2.20 5.16
N MET A 3 -18.68 1.84 6.44
CA MET A 3 -17.48 1.26 6.99
C MET A 3 -17.54 -0.26 6.91
N THR A 4 -16.88 -0.83 5.89
CA THR A 4 -16.84 -2.27 5.68
C THR A 4 -15.72 -2.90 6.52
N ARG A 5 -15.76 -4.23 6.62
CA ARG A 5 -14.70 -4.99 7.30
C ARG A 5 -13.32 -4.73 6.71
N HIS A 6 -13.20 -4.71 5.39
CA HIS A 6 -11.93 -4.46 4.71
C HIS A 6 -11.41 -3.05 5.01
N LYS A 7 -12.28 -2.04 5.02
CA LYS A 7 -11.86 -0.67 5.36
C LYS A 7 -11.33 -0.58 6.78
N LYS A 8 -12.00 -1.25 7.73
CA LYS A 8 -11.54 -1.30 9.12
C LYS A 8 -10.18 -1.98 9.24
N GLN A 9 -9.99 -3.11 8.56
CA GLN A 9 -8.72 -3.83 8.56
C GLN A 9 -7.59 -2.96 8.01
N ILE A 10 -7.84 -2.21 6.94
CA ILE A 10 -6.84 -1.33 6.35
C ILE A 10 -6.47 -0.21 7.32
N LEU A 11 -7.45 0.43 7.98
CA LEU A 11 -7.17 1.49 8.94
C LEU A 11 -6.35 0.99 10.13
N GLU A 12 -6.56 -0.26 10.55
CA GLU A 12 -5.76 -0.88 11.60
C GLU A 12 -4.26 -0.90 11.27
N LEU A 13 -3.91 -1.06 9.99
CA LEU A 13 -2.51 -1.14 9.55
C LEU A 13 -1.73 0.16 9.79
N TYR A 14 -2.44 1.27 9.95
CA TYR A 14 -1.79 2.58 10.19
C TYR A 14 -1.58 2.88 11.66
N LYS A 15 -2.00 2.00 12.57
CA LYS A 15 -1.84 2.23 14.01
C LYS A 15 -0.37 2.13 14.42
N PRO A 16 0.10 3.03 15.30
CA PRO A 16 1.49 2.99 15.77
C PRO A 16 1.90 1.66 16.41
N GLU A 17 0.96 0.95 17.00
CA GLU A 17 1.18 -0.35 17.65
C GLU A 17 1.74 -1.39 16.70
N TYR A 18 1.41 -1.30 15.41
CA TYR A 18 1.82 -2.26 14.40
C TYR A 18 2.99 -1.76 13.54
N ARG A 19 3.54 -0.60 13.85
CA ARG A 19 4.53 0.07 12.98
C ARG A 19 5.74 -0.82 12.66
N ASP A 20 6.31 -1.48 13.65
CA ASP A 20 7.50 -2.28 13.45
C ASP A 20 7.23 -3.50 12.59
N TRP A 21 6.13 -4.20 12.85
CA TRP A 21 5.71 -5.33 12.03
C TRP A 21 5.42 -4.91 10.60
N VAL A 22 4.68 -3.84 10.43
CA VAL A 22 4.31 -3.31 9.11
C VAL A 22 5.55 -2.92 8.31
N ARG A 23 6.53 -2.29 8.94
CA ARG A 23 7.77 -1.89 8.28
C ARG A 23 8.51 -3.09 7.71
N VAL A 24 8.57 -4.19 8.45
CA VAL A 24 9.23 -5.41 8.02
C VAL A 24 8.52 -6.02 6.81
N GLU A 25 7.18 -6.05 6.84
CA GLU A 25 6.39 -6.73 5.81
C GLU A 25 6.14 -5.87 4.56
N ALA A 26 5.94 -4.58 4.72
CA ALA A 26 5.48 -3.72 3.63
C ALA A 26 6.26 -2.42 3.47
N GLY A 27 7.23 -2.15 4.33
CA GLY A 27 8.01 -0.92 4.28
C GLY A 27 7.37 0.24 5.01
N ASP A 28 7.94 1.42 4.83
CA ASP A 28 7.50 2.63 5.55
C ASP A 28 6.20 3.19 4.98
N LEU A 29 5.49 3.93 5.83
CA LEU A 29 4.31 4.68 5.41
C LEU A 29 4.70 5.84 4.49
N PRO A 30 3.84 6.24 3.56
CA PRO A 30 2.54 5.67 3.22
C PRO A 30 2.67 4.38 2.38
N PHE A 31 1.64 3.55 2.39
CA PHE A 31 1.66 2.25 1.70
C PHE A 31 1.26 2.37 0.24
N ASP A 32 1.88 1.56 -0.63
CA ASP A 32 1.36 1.32 -1.97
C ASP A 32 0.32 0.19 -1.93
N VAL A 33 -0.35 -0.05 -3.07
CA VAL A 33 -1.38 -1.09 -3.17
C VAL A 33 -0.80 -2.47 -2.83
N ARG A 34 0.39 -2.77 -3.33
CA ARG A 34 1.04 -4.06 -3.09
C ARG A 34 1.34 -4.26 -1.60
N GLY A 35 1.86 -3.22 -0.93
CA GLY A 35 2.15 -3.29 0.50
C GLY A 35 0.91 -3.62 1.31
N VAL A 36 -0.20 -2.94 1.05
CA VAL A 36 -1.48 -3.22 1.73
C VAL A 36 -1.95 -4.64 1.42
N THR A 37 -1.81 -5.08 0.17
CA THR A 37 -2.23 -6.43 -0.25
C THR A 37 -1.45 -7.49 0.52
N VAL A 38 -0.13 -7.33 0.65
CA VAL A 38 0.72 -8.24 1.42
C VAL A 38 0.28 -8.29 2.88
N LEU A 39 -0.01 -7.14 3.48
CA LEU A 39 -0.44 -7.08 4.88
C LEU A 39 -1.80 -7.75 5.11
N LEU A 40 -2.70 -7.69 4.14
CA LEU A 40 -4.04 -8.27 4.27
C LEU A 40 -4.09 -9.76 3.93
N TYR A 41 -3.35 -10.19 2.91
CA TYR A 41 -3.47 -11.54 2.34
C TYR A 41 -2.20 -12.38 2.43
N GLY A 42 -1.09 -11.80 2.89
CA GLY A 42 0.19 -12.50 2.97
C GLY A 42 0.95 -12.48 1.65
N SER A 43 2.16 -13.08 1.66
CA SER A 43 3.06 -13.06 0.51
C SER A 43 2.55 -13.88 -0.68
N GLU A 44 1.59 -14.78 -0.47
CA GLU A 44 1.01 -15.63 -1.52
C GLU A 44 -0.24 -15.02 -2.15
N TYR A 45 -0.38 -13.70 -2.08
CA TYR A 45 -1.53 -13.02 -2.65
C TYR A 45 -1.62 -13.25 -4.16
N ARG A 46 -2.86 -13.21 -4.66
CA ARG A 46 -3.15 -13.37 -6.10
C ARG A 46 -3.43 -12.01 -6.73
N ARG A 47 -3.41 -11.97 -8.06
CA ARG A 47 -3.69 -10.74 -8.81
C ARG A 47 -5.04 -10.12 -8.44
N TYR A 48 -6.07 -10.94 -8.26
CA TYR A 48 -7.39 -10.43 -7.90
C TYR A 48 -7.40 -9.79 -6.50
N HIS A 49 -6.49 -10.19 -5.61
CA HIS A 49 -6.33 -9.54 -4.31
C HIS A 49 -5.83 -8.09 -4.47
N ILE A 50 -4.90 -7.88 -5.41
CA ILE A 50 -4.40 -6.53 -5.71
C ILE A 50 -5.53 -5.65 -6.22
N GLU A 51 -6.34 -6.15 -7.14
CA GLU A 51 -7.46 -5.39 -7.70
C GLU A 51 -8.52 -5.07 -6.65
N ALA A 52 -8.84 -6.03 -5.79
CA ALA A 52 -9.77 -5.81 -4.68
C ALA A 52 -9.24 -4.75 -3.71
N THR A 53 -7.96 -4.83 -3.36
CA THR A 53 -7.31 -3.86 -2.46
C THR A 53 -7.32 -2.46 -3.08
N ARG A 54 -6.97 -2.35 -4.36
CA ARG A 54 -6.97 -1.06 -5.07
C ARG A 54 -8.36 -0.43 -5.04
N ARG A 55 -9.38 -1.22 -5.30
CA ARG A 55 -10.77 -0.77 -5.29
C ARG A 55 -11.18 -0.24 -3.92
N THR A 56 -10.81 -0.96 -2.86
CA THR A 56 -11.11 -0.56 -1.48
C THR A 56 -10.36 0.72 -1.10
N LEU A 57 -9.06 0.80 -1.44
CA LEU A 57 -8.25 1.99 -1.15
C LEU A 57 -8.80 3.23 -1.85
N ASN A 58 -9.20 3.10 -3.10
CA ASN A 58 -9.79 4.22 -3.85
C ASN A 58 -11.13 4.64 -3.26
N ALA A 59 -11.94 3.70 -2.77
CA ALA A 59 -13.18 4.03 -2.07
C ALA A 59 -12.90 4.79 -0.78
N MET A 60 -11.84 4.40 -0.04
CA MET A 60 -11.45 5.10 1.19
C MET A 60 -10.95 6.51 0.91
N VAL A 61 -10.30 6.74 -0.24
CA VAL A 61 -9.91 8.08 -0.65
C VAL A 61 -11.15 8.94 -0.92
N ARG A 62 -12.16 8.38 -1.61
CA ARG A 62 -13.42 9.08 -1.86
C ARG A 62 -14.14 9.40 -0.54
N ASP A 63 -14.04 8.52 0.43
CA ASP A 63 -14.66 8.70 1.76
C ASP A 63 -13.82 9.61 2.68
N LYS A 64 -12.70 10.13 2.18
CA LYS A 64 -11.77 11.01 2.92
C LYS A 64 -11.15 10.36 4.15
N LEU A 65 -11.03 9.04 4.13
CA LEU A 65 -10.31 8.27 5.16
C LEU A 65 -8.82 8.19 4.86
N LEU A 66 -8.48 8.17 3.58
CA LEU A 66 -7.10 8.12 3.10
C LEU A 66 -6.88 9.19 2.04
N GLU A 67 -5.61 9.55 1.82
CA GLU A 67 -5.22 10.42 0.72
C GLU A 67 -4.23 9.69 -0.18
N ARG A 68 -4.24 10.04 -1.47
CA ARG A 68 -3.27 9.49 -2.43
C ARG A 68 -2.09 10.44 -2.55
N VAL A 69 -0.89 9.87 -2.50
CA VAL A 69 0.35 10.60 -2.68
C VAL A 69 1.12 9.96 -3.83
N LYS A 70 1.56 10.78 -4.78
CA LYS A 70 2.43 10.30 -5.85
C LYS A 70 3.87 10.44 -5.41
N VAL A 71 4.62 9.35 -5.43
CA VAL A 71 6.02 9.33 -5.04
C VAL A 71 6.85 8.81 -6.20
N ARG A 72 7.91 9.52 -6.54
CA ARG A 72 8.86 9.04 -7.53
C ARG A 72 9.94 8.27 -6.81
N GLU A 73 10.10 7.00 -7.15
CA GLU A 73 11.06 6.14 -6.47
C GLU A 73 11.72 5.16 -7.44
N PRO A 74 12.85 4.54 -7.04
CA PRO A 74 13.53 3.55 -7.88
C PRO A 74 12.59 2.42 -8.25
N ARG A 75 12.70 1.98 -9.50
CA ARG A 75 11.88 0.88 -10.01
C ARG A 75 12.26 -0.40 -9.29
N PHE A 76 11.23 -1.14 -8.85
CA PHE A 76 11.42 -2.44 -8.20
C PHE A 76 11.39 -3.55 -9.24
N ASP A 77 12.43 -4.41 -9.26
CA ASP A 77 12.48 -5.56 -10.15
C ASP A 77 12.10 -6.81 -9.34
N VAL A 78 10.88 -7.31 -9.58
CA VAL A 78 10.36 -8.46 -8.85
C VAL A 78 11.11 -9.76 -9.12
N ARG A 79 11.79 -9.88 -10.28
CA ARG A 79 12.53 -11.10 -10.60
C ARG A 79 13.78 -11.26 -9.71
N PHE A 80 14.38 -10.15 -9.31
CA PHE A 80 15.59 -10.15 -8.49
C PHE A 80 15.33 -9.70 -7.06
N ASP A 81 14.11 -9.34 -6.75
CA ASP A 81 13.68 -8.84 -5.43
C ASP A 81 14.55 -7.66 -4.96
N VAL A 82 14.93 -6.80 -5.90
CA VAL A 82 15.77 -5.61 -5.63
C VAL A 82 15.18 -4.38 -6.31
N ARG A 83 15.51 -3.20 -5.76
CA ARG A 83 15.19 -1.95 -6.41
C ARG A 83 16.28 -1.57 -7.39
N ILE A 84 15.88 -1.18 -8.59
CA ILE A 84 16.81 -0.73 -9.61
C ILE A 84 16.96 0.79 -9.47
N GLY A 85 18.18 1.25 -9.20
CA GLY A 85 18.49 2.68 -9.16
C GLY A 85 19.14 3.14 -10.46
N GLY A 86 19.39 4.44 -10.55
CA GLY A 86 20.07 5.05 -11.68
C GLY A 86 19.14 5.82 -12.60
N ASP A 87 19.73 6.45 -13.63
CA ASP A 87 18.99 7.30 -14.55
C ASP A 87 17.96 6.50 -15.34
N GLY A 88 16.71 7.02 -15.37
CA GLY A 88 15.64 6.37 -16.09
C GLY A 88 15.03 5.16 -15.39
N ALA A 89 15.59 4.74 -14.26
CA ALA A 89 15.10 3.59 -13.52
C ALA A 89 14.09 3.96 -12.42
N HIS A 90 13.55 5.16 -12.46
CA HIS A 90 12.53 5.64 -11.51
C HIS A 90 11.16 5.54 -12.13
N CYS A 91 10.17 5.26 -11.28
CA CYS A 91 8.76 5.26 -11.68
C CYS A 91 7.94 6.01 -10.64
N THR A 92 6.77 6.48 -11.07
CA THR A 92 5.82 7.11 -10.17
C THR A 92 4.97 6.03 -9.52
N VAL A 93 4.95 6.01 -8.19
CA VAL A 93 4.15 5.06 -7.41
C VAL A 93 3.09 5.83 -6.66
N ILE A 94 1.87 5.31 -6.67
CA ILE A 94 0.77 5.88 -5.89
C ILE A 94 0.75 5.19 -4.53
N ARG A 95 0.83 6.00 -3.46
CA ARG A 95 0.79 5.51 -2.09
C ARG A 95 -0.43 6.10 -1.39
N TYR A 96 -0.87 5.43 -0.34
CA TYR A 96 -2.08 5.80 0.41
C TYR A 96 -1.71 6.03 1.86
N GLY A 97 -1.98 7.23 2.36
CA GLY A 97 -1.70 7.61 3.74
C GLY A 97 -2.96 8.09 4.44
N LEU A 98 -2.89 8.23 5.76
CA LEU A 98 -4.00 8.79 6.53
C LEU A 98 -4.17 10.28 6.18
N VAL A 99 -5.40 10.72 6.11
CA VAL A 99 -5.74 12.14 5.92
C VAL A 99 -5.33 12.90 7.18
N ARG A 100 -4.64 14.01 6.98
CA ARG A 100 -4.17 14.86 8.08
C ARG A 100 -5.26 15.83 8.54
#